data_a33ae0e3e17f79fbeb7300e248655257
#
_entry.id   a33ae0e3e17f79fbeb7300e248655257
#
_cell.length_a   1.000
_cell.length_b   1.000
_cell.length_c   1.000
_cell.angle_alpha   90.00
_cell.angle_beta   90.00
_cell.angle_gamma   90.00
#
_symmetry.space_group_name_H-M   'P 1'
#
loop_
_entity.id
_entity.type
_entity.pdbx_description
1 polymer ?
#
loop_
_entity_poly.entity_id
_entity_poly.type
_entity_poly.pdbx_seq_one_letter_code
_entity_poly.pdbx_strand_id
1 'polypeptide(L)'
;METIDSYIPVTKAKNQMLEIIRDIGTYDNTIAITKNGLPHAVMMSMEHYDALRETMAVLADAETMVQLRDSMKELKNGEQLIDLESL
;
A
#
# COMPACT_ATOMS: atom_id res chain seq x y z
N MET A 1 11.41 7.49 7.24
CA MET A 1 10.59 6.30 7.42
C MET A 1 9.11 6.66 7.43
N GLU A 2 8.33 5.93 6.67
CA GLU A 2 6.92 6.22 6.61
C GLU A 2 6.19 5.75 7.84
N THR A 3 5.28 6.58 8.33
CA THR A 3 4.47 6.24 9.49
C THR A 3 3.01 6.24 9.09
N ILE A 4 2.22 5.49 9.85
CA ILE A 4 0.77 5.47 9.66
C ILE A 4 0.20 6.69 10.38
N ASP A 5 -0.53 7.53 9.65
CA ASP A 5 -1.11 8.74 10.21
C ASP A 5 -2.39 8.46 11.00
N SER A 6 -3.17 7.50 10.55
CA SER A 6 -4.38 7.12 11.26
C SER A 6 -4.78 5.69 10.98
N TYR A 7 -5.62 5.15 11.85
CA TYR A 7 -6.17 3.80 11.73
C TYR A 7 -7.68 3.91 11.66
N ILE A 8 -8.29 3.29 10.66
CA ILE A 8 -9.72 3.38 10.41
C ILE A 8 -10.30 1.97 10.26
N PRO A 9 -11.41 1.65 10.96
CA PRO A 9 -12.07 0.35 10.75
C PRO A 9 -12.56 0.22 9.31
N VAL A 10 -12.56 -1.00 8.80
CA VAL A 10 -12.96 -1.28 7.43
C VAL A 10 -14.40 -0.80 7.14
N THR A 11 -15.29 -0.88 8.10
CA THR A 11 -16.66 -0.43 7.93
C THR A 11 -16.73 1.07 7.70
N LYS A 12 -15.94 1.82 8.44
CA LYS A 12 -15.86 3.27 8.26
C LYS A 12 -15.19 3.61 6.93
N ALA A 13 -14.13 2.91 6.59
CA ALA A 13 -13.44 3.12 5.32
C ALA A 13 -14.40 2.88 4.14
N LYS A 14 -15.20 1.84 4.22
CA LYS A 14 -16.19 1.54 3.20
C LYS A 14 -17.18 2.68 3.01
N ASN A 15 -17.69 3.22 4.11
CA ASN A 15 -18.70 4.25 4.07
C ASN A 15 -18.17 5.62 3.68
N GLN A 16 -16.88 5.87 3.91
CA GLN A 16 -16.26 7.17 3.68
C GLN A 16 -15.14 7.11 2.65
N MET A 17 -15.19 6.16 1.76
CA MET A 17 -14.11 5.91 0.80
C MET A 17 -13.72 7.15 -0.01
N LEU A 18 -14.71 7.84 -0.56
CA LEU A 18 -14.42 9.03 -1.38
C LEU A 18 -13.79 10.16 -0.57
N GLU A 19 -14.25 10.34 0.65
CA GLU A 19 -13.68 11.34 1.55
C GLU A 19 -12.25 11.00 1.92
N ILE A 20 -11.99 9.74 2.21
CA ILE A 20 -10.67 9.26 2.56
C ILE A 20 -9.70 9.47 1.41
N ILE A 21 -10.12 9.13 0.20
CA ILE A 21 -9.29 9.33 -0.99
C ILE A 21 -8.98 10.80 -1.20
N ARG A 22 -9.96 11.67 -0.97
CA ARG A 22 -9.76 13.11 -1.09
C ARG A 22 -8.74 13.61 -0.07
N ASP A 23 -8.86 13.15 1.17
CA ASP A 23 -7.95 13.56 2.24
C ASP A 23 -6.53 13.07 1.97
N ILE A 24 -6.39 11.85 1.48
CA ILE A 24 -5.09 11.31 1.10
C ILE A 24 -4.45 12.19 0.02
N GLY A 25 -5.23 12.60 -0.96
CA GLY A 25 -4.73 13.45 -2.04
C GLY A 25 -4.35 14.86 -1.56
N THR A 26 -5.09 15.39 -0.59
CA THR A 26 -4.88 16.75 -0.08
C THR A 26 -3.74 16.81 0.93
N TYR A 27 -3.68 15.86 1.86
CA TYR A 27 -2.75 15.91 2.99
C TYR A 27 -1.64 14.88 2.91
N ASP A 28 -1.65 14.04 1.88
CA ASP A 28 -0.66 12.97 1.70
C ASP A 28 -0.58 12.03 2.91
N ASN A 29 -1.73 11.73 3.48
CA ASN A 29 -1.82 10.84 4.63
C ASN A 29 -1.70 9.38 4.22
N THR A 30 -1.17 8.57 5.13
CA THR A 30 -1.16 7.11 5.00
C THR A 30 -2.10 6.55 6.08
N ILE A 31 -3.08 5.79 5.65
CA ILE A 31 -4.14 5.32 6.52
C ILE A 31 -4.15 3.80 6.55
N ALA A 32 -4.12 3.22 7.74
CA ALA A 32 -4.24 1.78 7.92
C ALA A 32 -5.70 1.41 8.10
N ILE A 33 -6.14 0.39 7.38
CA ILE A 33 -7.51 -0.12 7.46
C ILE A 33 -7.49 -1.32 8.38
N THR A 34 -8.32 -1.27 9.42
CA THR A 34 -8.37 -2.35 10.42
C THR A 34 -9.61 -3.20 10.26
N LYS A 35 -9.47 -4.45 10.62
CA LYS A 35 -10.58 -5.40 10.70
C LYS A 35 -10.44 -6.14 12.01
N ASN A 36 -11.50 -6.14 12.81
CA ASN A 36 -11.49 -6.75 14.14
C ASN A 36 -10.34 -6.21 15.01
N GLY A 37 -10.07 -4.92 14.87
CA GLY A 37 -9.03 -4.24 15.66
C GLY A 37 -7.61 -4.46 15.18
N LEU A 38 -7.42 -5.20 14.09
CA LEU A 38 -6.09 -5.49 13.56
C LEU A 38 -5.89 -4.84 12.20
N PRO A 39 -4.73 -4.24 11.93
CA PRO A 39 -4.46 -3.64 10.62
C PRO A 39 -4.30 -4.73 9.56
N HIS A 40 -5.00 -4.57 8.45
CA HIS A 40 -4.97 -5.51 7.34
C HIS A 40 -4.56 -4.89 6.02
N ALA A 41 -4.72 -3.59 5.88
CA ALA A 41 -4.44 -2.91 4.60
C ALA A 41 -3.99 -1.48 4.86
N VAL A 42 -3.41 -0.88 3.84
CA VAL A 42 -2.96 0.50 3.90
C VAL A 42 -3.49 1.25 2.69
N MET A 43 -3.95 2.48 2.90
CA MET A 43 -4.32 3.39 1.81
C MET A 43 -3.34 4.54 1.78
N MET A 44 -2.80 4.83 0.62
CA MET A 44 -1.87 5.94 0.43
C MET A 44 -1.99 6.45 -1.01
N SER A 45 -1.45 7.64 -1.27
CA SER A 45 -1.46 8.18 -2.62
C SER A 45 -0.56 7.34 -3.52
N MET A 46 -0.87 7.35 -4.82
CA MET A 46 -0.02 6.67 -5.80
C MET A 46 1.37 7.29 -5.84
N GLU A 47 1.44 8.61 -5.68
CA GLU A 47 2.70 9.33 -5.62
C GLU A 47 3.57 8.85 -4.47
N HIS A 48 2.95 8.69 -3.31
CA HIS A 48 3.64 8.19 -2.11
C HIS A 48 4.12 6.74 -2.32
N TYR A 49 3.26 5.91 -2.87
CA TYR A 49 3.57 4.52 -3.16
C TYR A 49 4.72 4.40 -4.14
N ASP A 50 4.70 5.19 -5.21
CA ASP A 50 5.77 5.19 -6.21
C ASP A 50 7.10 5.62 -5.60
N ALA A 51 7.08 6.64 -4.76
CA ALA A 51 8.27 7.10 -4.06
C ALA A 51 8.83 6.02 -3.15
N LEU A 52 7.95 5.31 -2.45
CA LEU A 52 8.35 4.23 -1.57
C LEU A 52 8.98 3.08 -2.36
N ARG A 53 8.42 2.75 -3.50
CA ARG A 53 8.97 1.71 -4.38
C ARG A 53 10.36 2.09 -4.89
N GLU A 54 10.54 3.34 -5.29
CA GLU A 54 11.84 3.83 -5.74
C GLU A 54 12.88 3.74 -4.64
N THR A 55 12.51 4.11 -3.43
CA THR A 55 13.40 4.02 -2.28
C THR A 55 13.81 2.57 -2.02
N MET A 56 12.86 1.65 -2.08
CA MET A 56 13.14 0.23 -1.90
C MET A 56 14.07 -0.31 -2.98
N ALA A 57 13.89 0.14 -4.22
CA ALA A 57 14.73 -0.29 -5.32
C ALA A 57 16.18 0.17 -5.12
N VAL A 58 16.36 1.39 -4.65
CA VAL A 58 17.70 1.94 -4.36
C VAL A 58 18.36 1.15 -3.23
N LEU A 59 17.62 0.87 -2.15
CA LEU A 59 18.16 0.12 -1.02
C LEU A 59 18.48 -1.33 -1.36
N ALA A 60 17.77 -1.87 -2.33
CA ALA A 60 17.96 -3.25 -2.76
C ALA A 60 19.05 -3.39 -3.83
N ASP A 61 19.71 -2.30 -4.17
CA ASP A 61 20.74 -2.32 -5.20
C ASP A 61 21.90 -3.22 -4.81
N ALA A 62 22.49 -3.84 -5.83
CA ALA A 62 23.66 -4.72 -5.72
C ALA A 62 23.36 -6.09 -5.10
N GLU A 63 23.71 -6.32 -3.84
CA GLU A 63 23.80 -7.67 -3.29
C GLU A 63 22.48 -8.42 -3.18
N THR A 64 21.41 -7.72 -2.81
CA THR A 64 20.12 -8.37 -2.57
C THR A 64 19.17 -8.25 -3.75
N MET A 65 19.60 -7.60 -4.79
CA MET A 65 18.72 -7.28 -5.92
C MET A 65 18.13 -8.52 -6.59
N VAL A 66 18.91 -9.57 -6.75
CA VAL A 66 18.45 -10.78 -7.40
C VAL A 66 17.33 -11.44 -6.60
N GLN A 67 17.55 -11.63 -5.32
CA GLN A 67 16.56 -12.25 -4.45
C GLN A 67 15.30 -11.42 -4.36
N LEU A 68 15.44 -10.13 -4.22
CA LEU A 68 14.30 -9.23 -4.15
C LEU A 68 13.51 -9.25 -5.46
N ARG A 69 14.21 -9.27 -6.57
CA ARG A 69 13.57 -9.32 -7.88
C ARG A 69 12.71 -10.56 -8.04
N ASP A 70 13.22 -11.72 -7.61
CA ASP A 70 12.49 -12.97 -7.70
C ASP A 70 11.23 -12.93 -6.80
N SER A 71 11.38 -12.44 -5.59
CA SER A 71 10.25 -12.31 -4.68
C SER A 71 9.18 -11.38 -5.22
N MET A 72 9.57 -10.26 -5.75
CA MET A 72 8.64 -9.29 -6.32
C MET A 72 7.93 -9.85 -7.54
N LYS A 73 8.63 -10.65 -8.34
CA LYS A 73 8.05 -11.29 -9.51
C LYS A 73 6.94 -12.25 -9.12
N GLU A 74 7.16 -13.04 -8.08
CA GLU A 74 6.14 -13.96 -7.58
C GLU A 74 4.92 -13.23 -7.04
N LEU A 75 5.14 -12.20 -6.24
CA LEU A 75 4.06 -11.38 -5.71
C LEU A 75 3.25 -10.72 -6.81
N LYS A 76 3.95 -10.19 -7.80
CA LYS A 76 3.29 -9.51 -8.90
C LYS A 76 2.39 -10.46 -9.69
N ASN A 77 2.86 -11.66 -9.93
CA ASN A 77 2.06 -12.66 -10.64
C ASN A 77 0.83 -13.06 -9.85
N GLY A 78 0.97 -13.25 -8.56
CA GLY A 78 -0.15 -13.56 -7.69
C GLY A 78 -1.15 -12.42 -7.61
N GLU A 79 -0.67 -11.21 -7.45
CA GLU A 79 -1.53 -10.04 -7.38
C GLU A 79 -2.34 -9.83 -8.65
N GLN A 80 -1.73 -10.01 -9.79
CA GLN A 80 -2.44 -9.84 -11.06
C GLN A 80 -3.62 -10.79 -11.18
N LEU A 81 -3.43 -12.02 -10.75
CA LEU A 81 -4.51 -12.99 -10.81
C LEU A 81 -5.65 -12.65 -9.86
N ILE A 82 -5.32 -12.19 -8.67
CA ILE A 82 -6.31 -11.87 -7.65
C ILE A 82 -7.06 -10.59 -7.97
N ASP A 83 -6.34 -9.55 -8.33
CA ASP A 83 -6.93 -8.24 -8.57
C ASP A 83 -7.89 -8.23 -9.74
N LEU A 84 -7.51 -8.84 -10.83
CA LEU A 84 -8.34 -8.88 -12.02
C LEU A 84 -9.66 -9.62 -11.78
N GLU A 85 -9.63 -10.62 -10.94
CA GLU A 85 -10.83 -11.36 -10.61
C GLU A 85 -11.71 -10.65 -9.59
N SER A 86 -11.09 -9.88 -8.70
CA SER A 86 -11.79 -9.20 -7.62
C SER A 86 -12.49 -7.93 -8.06
N LEU A 87 -11.99 -7.32 -9.08
CA LEU A 87 -12.55 -6.08 -9.58
C LEU A 87 -13.65 -6.34 -10.60
#